data_1a0b11d2116cc60503851912259d2f53
#
_entry.id   1a0b11d2116cc60503851912259d2f53
#
_cell.length_a   1.000
_cell.length_b   1.000
_cell.length_c   1.000
_cell.angle_alpha   90.00
_cell.angle_beta   90.00
_cell.angle_gamma   90.00
#
_symmetry.space_group_name_H-M   'P 1'
#
loop_
_entity.id
_entity.type
_entity.pdbx_description
1 polymer ?
#
loop_
_entity_poly.entity_id
_entity_poly.type
_entity_poly.pdbx_seq_one_letter_code
_entity_poly.pdbx_strand_id
1 'polypeptide(L)'
;MKKIFLFLIAALMLASCTGKLTEKVEVAYPNGKPQTVRVYDRKGRCVKETELYPSGQVKMSGPMKNDKMEGEWASYFPDGRTQSVGTFKDGKRIGKATVWQENGNLLHEGFYKEGRHVGKWKYYDEQGILIKEVDYGEGE
;
A
#
# COMPACT_ATOMS: atom_id res chain seq x y z
N MET A 1 5.22 15.64 40.79
CA MET A 1 4.23 14.59 40.43
C MET A 1 4.03 14.62 38.92
N LYS A 2 4.63 13.68 38.19
CA LYS A 2 4.51 13.59 36.73
C LYS A 2 3.23 12.82 36.40
N LYS A 3 2.25 13.50 35.78
CA LYS A 3 1.03 12.85 35.27
C LYS A 3 1.37 12.13 33.98
N ILE A 4 1.35 10.80 34.02
CA ILE A 4 1.44 9.93 32.86
C ILE A 4 0.08 9.98 32.18
N PHE A 5 -0.02 10.64 31.00
CA PHE A 5 -1.19 10.54 30.14
C PHE A 5 -1.12 9.22 29.38
N LEU A 6 -1.89 8.26 29.84
CA LEU A 6 -2.15 7.02 29.14
C LEU A 6 -3.13 7.33 28.00
N PHE A 7 -2.64 7.42 26.75
CA PHE A 7 -3.52 7.44 25.59
C PHE A 7 -4.08 6.03 25.38
N LEU A 8 -5.32 5.86 25.85
CA LEU A 8 -6.14 4.69 25.55
C LEU A 8 -6.54 4.77 24.07
N ILE A 9 -5.87 4.01 23.21
CA ILE A 9 -6.34 3.74 21.85
C ILE A 9 -7.52 2.79 22.01
N ALA A 10 -8.74 3.30 21.82
CA ALA A 10 -9.95 2.48 21.82
C ALA A 10 -9.90 1.54 20.62
N ALA A 11 -9.53 0.28 20.86
CA ALA A 11 -9.69 -0.78 19.89
C ALA A 11 -11.19 -1.08 19.74
N LEU A 12 -11.77 -0.66 18.61
CA LEU A 12 -13.13 -1.04 18.24
C LEU A 12 -13.14 -2.55 17.95
N MET A 13 -13.57 -3.34 18.94
CA MET A 13 -13.77 -4.78 18.82
C MET A 13 -15.01 -5.03 17.96
N LEU A 14 -14.83 -5.22 16.65
CA LEU A 14 -15.82 -5.93 15.86
C LEU A 14 -15.58 -7.44 16.07
N ALA A 15 -16.35 -8.05 16.94
CA ALA A 15 -16.40 -9.49 17.12
C ALA A 15 -17.05 -10.13 15.88
N SER A 16 -16.24 -10.54 14.92
CA SER A 16 -16.58 -11.50 13.88
C SER A 16 -15.67 -12.70 14.06
N CYS A 17 -16.19 -13.93 13.85
CA CYS A 17 -15.51 -15.21 14.03
C CYS A 17 -14.32 -15.40 13.07
N THR A 18 -13.26 -14.61 13.25
CA THR A 18 -11.99 -14.72 12.55
C THR A 18 -10.86 -14.77 13.59
N GLY A 19 -9.94 -15.66 13.40
CA GLY A 19 -8.85 -15.92 14.34
C GLY A 19 -8.15 -14.64 14.79
N LYS A 20 -7.75 -14.60 16.07
CA LYS A 20 -7.10 -13.45 16.71
C LYS A 20 -5.90 -13.00 15.89
N LEU A 21 -6.01 -11.83 15.26
CA LEU A 21 -4.93 -11.13 14.59
C LEU A 21 -4.16 -10.29 15.62
N THR A 22 -2.85 -10.16 15.47
CA THR A 22 -1.99 -9.35 16.34
C THR A 22 -1.33 -8.27 15.49
N GLU A 23 -1.53 -7.02 15.88
CA GLU A 23 -0.86 -5.87 15.27
C GLU A 23 0.43 -5.56 16.01
N LYS A 24 1.51 -5.22 15.28
CA LYS A 24 2.81 -4.89 15.84
C LYS A 24 3.44 -3.74 15.04
N VAL A 25 4.00 -2.77 15.77
CA VAL A 25 4.85 -1.72 15.18
C VAL A 25 6.24 -2.31 14.97
N GLU A 26 6.66 -2.44 13.72
CA GLU A 26 7.97 -2.98 13.35
C GLU A 26 9.03 -1.88 13.26
N VAL A 27 8.63 -0.71 12.78
CA VAL A 27 9.50 0.45 12.65
C VAL A 27 8.76 1.68 13.18
N ALA A 28 9.46 2.52 13.94
CA ALA A 28 8.95 3.81 14.42
C ALA A 28 9.84 4.94 13.92
N TYR A 29 9.23 6.12 13.72
CA TYR A 29 9.93 7.37 13.49
C TYR A 29 10.72 7.82 14.75
N PRO A 30 11.71 8.71 14.64
CA PRO A 30 12.46 9.23 15.79
C PRO A 30 11.57 9.88 16.87
N ASN A 31 10.38 10.36 16.51
CA ASN A 31 9.39 10.92 17.44
C ASN A 31 8.51 9.85 18.14
N GLY A 32 8.79 8.56 17.92
CA GLY A 32 8.08 7.43 18.50
C GLY A 32 6.78 7.05 17.81
N LYS A 33 6.34 7.78 16.78
CA LYS A 33 5.15 7.41 16.00
C LYS A 33 5.43 6.20 15.11
N PRO A 34 4.43 5.32 14.89
CA PRO A 34 4.58 4.19 13.98
C PRO A 34 4.93 4.65 12.56
N GLN A 35 5.89 3.97 11.94
CA GLN A 35 6.25 4.11 10.52
C GLN A 35 5.81 2.87 9.73
N THR A 36 6.09 1.67 10.26
CA THR A 36 5.65 0.40 9.65
C THR A 36 4.93 -0.44 10.69
N VAL A 37 3.73 -0.85 10.34
CA VAL A 37 2.87 -1.70 11.17
C VAL A 37 2.56 -2.98 10.41
N ARG A 38 2.72 -4.12 11.07
CA ARG A 38 2.39 -5.44 10.53
C ARG A 38 1.29 -6.12 11.34
N VAL A 39 0.45 -6.86 10.62
CA VAL A 39 -0.58 -7.71 11.21
C VAL A 39 -0.19 -9.18 11.03
N TYR A 40 -0.23 -9.92 12.11
CA TYR A 40 0.13 -11.34 12.15
C TYR A 40 -1.07 -12.21 12.47
N ASP A 41 -1.12 -13.37 11.83
CA ASP A 41 -2.10 -14.42 12.16
C ASP A 41 -1.68 -15.22 13.41
N ARG A 42 -2.53 -16.18 13.80
CA ARG A 42 -2.26 -17.06 14.98
C ARG A 42 -1.00 -17.92 14.85
N LYS A 43 -0.50 -18.12 13.64
CA LYS A 43 0.72 -18.88 13.36
C LYS A 43 1.95 -17.99 13.29
N GLY A 44 1.82 -16.69 13.60
CA GLY A 44 2.90 -15.71 13.53
C GLY A 44 3.31 -15.32 12.12
N ARG A 45 2.47 -15.57 11.10
CA ARG A 45 2.75 -15.18 9.72
C ARG A 45 2.22 -13.77 9.48
N CYS A 46 3.04 -12.92 8.89
CA CYS A 46 2.60 -11.59 8.45
C CYS A 46 1.55 -11.74 7.33
N VAL A 47 0.38 -11.16 7.54
CA VAL A 47 -0.75 -11.19 6.59
C VAL A 47 -1.08 -9.82 6.01
N LYS A 48 -0.60 -8.74 6.62
CA LYS A 48 -0.77 -7.37 6.14
C LYS A 48 0.38 -6.49 6.61
N GLU A 49 0.80 -5.55 5.76
CA GLU A 49 1.72 -4.47 6.12
C GLU A 49 1.08 -3.12 5.79
N THR A 50 1.35 -2.14 6.62
CA THR A 50 0.94 -0.75 6.45
C THR A 50 2.12 0.15 6.76
N GLU A 51 2.50 1.00 5.80
CA GLU A 51 3.39 2.12 6.02
C GLU A 51 2.57 3.38 6.32
N LEU A 52 3.07 4.20 7.23
CA LEU A 52 2.42 5.43 7.67
C LEU A 52 3.34 6.63 7.39
N TYR A 53 2.74 7.77 7.12
CA TYR A 53 3.43 9.05 7.15
C TYR A 53 3.72 9.49 8.60
N PRO A 54 4.65 10.43 8.84
CA PRO A 54 4.87 11.01 10.19
C PRO A 54 3.61 11.64 10.81
N SER A 55 2.63 12.02 9.97
CA SER A 55 1.31 12.51 10.40
C SER A 55 0.44 11.40 11.02
N GLY A 56 0.76 10.11 10.72
CA GLY A 56 -0.03 8.94 11.10
C GLY A 56 -1.02 8.48 10.03
N GLN A 57 -1.12 9.19 8.91
CA GLN A 57 -1.94 8.77 7.77
C GLN A 57 -1.29 7.62 7.02
N VAL A 58 -2.11 6.74 6.43
CA VAL A 58 -1.60 5.63 5.63
C VAL A 58 -0.88 6.16 4.40
N LYS A 59 0.36 5.71 4.21
CA LYS A 59 1.17 5.97 3.02
C LYS A 59 1.02 4.86 2.00
N MET A 60 1.07 3.61 2.45
CA MET A 60 0.92 2.43 1.61
C MET A 60 0.42 1.26 2.45
N SER A 61 -0.42 0.39 1.88
CA SER A 61 -0.91 -0.80 2.58
C SER A 61 -1.32 -1.88 1.60
N GLY A 62 -1.17 -3.13 2.04
CA GLY A 62 -1.63 -4.30 1.30
C GLY A 62 -1.37 -5.61 2.02
N PRO A 63 -1.89 -6.72 1.47
CA PRO A 63 -1.70 -8.04 2.04
C PRO A 63 -0.27 -8.54 1.86
N MET A 64 0.15 -9.41 2.79
CA MET A 64 1.43 -10.09 2.80
C MET A 64 1.24 -11.60 2.81
N LYS A 65 2.14 -12.32 2.16
CA LYS A 65 2.23 -13.78 2.19
C LYS A 65 3.69 -14.20 2.11
N ASN A 66 4.13 -15.07 3.03
CA ASN A 66 5.52 -15.52 3.10
C ASN A 66 6.53 -14.34 3.07
N ASP A 67 6.23 -13.28 3.86
CA ASP A 67 7.01 -12.03 3.96
C ASP A 67 7.22 -11.29 2.63
N LYS A 68 6.32 -11.53 1.66
CA LYS A 68 6.29 -10.84 0.37
C LYS A 68 4.95 -10.15 0.14
N MET A 69 4.96 -9.08 -0.64
CA MET A 69 3.74 -8.44 -1.12
C MET A 69 2.92 -9.43 -1.96
N GLU A 70 1.62 -9.53 -1.65
CA GLU A 70 0.69 -10.44 -2.32
C GLU A 70 -0.67 -9.79 -2.46
N GLY A 71 -1.29 -9.87 -3.65
CA GLY A 71 -2.58 -9.25 -3.89
C GLY A 71 -2.50 -7.74 -4.15
N GLU A 72 -3.62 -7.03 -3.95
CA GLU A 72 -3.71 -5.61 -4.24
C GLU A 72 -3.02 -4.75 -3.17
N TRP A 73 -2.19 -3.83 -3.62
CA TRP A 73 -1.52 -2.82 -2.82
C TRP A 73 -1.91 -1.43 -3.31
N ALA A 74 -2.22 -0.56 -2.37
CA ALA A 74 -2.53 0.83 -2.64
C ALA A 74 -1.56 1.75 -1.90
N SER A 75 -1.17 2.85 -2.56
CA SER A 75 -0.49 3.97 -1.93
C SER A 75 -1.36 5.22 -1.97
N TYR A 76 -1.10 6.12 -1.04
CA TYR A 76 -1.91 7.31 -0.83
C TYR A 76 -1.03 8.55 -0.70
N PHE A 77 -1.53 9.68 -1.12
CA PHE A 77 -0.95 10.99 -0.82
C PHE A 77 -1.13 11.33 0.67
N PRO A 78 -0.37 12.31 1.22
CA PRO A 78 -0.51 12.73 2.62
C PRO A 78 -1.91 13.21 3.00
N ASP A 79 -2.73 13.63 2.05
CA ASP A 79 -4.14 14.03 2.24
C ASP A 79 -5.13 12.85 2.21
N GLY A 80 -4.62 11.62 2.01
CA GLY A 80 -5.43 10.38 1.99
C GLY A 80 -6.00 10.00 0.63
N ARG A 81 -5.84 10.84 -0.41
CA ARG A 81 -6.24 10.45 -1.78
C ARG A 81 -5.35 9.35 -2.32
N THR A 82 -5.93 8.46 -3.11
CA THR A 82 -5.19 7.36 -3.73
C THR A 82 -4.12 7.90 -4.70
N GLN A 83 -2.89 7.46 -4.52
CA GLN A 83 -1.76 7.76 -5.40
C GLN A 83 -1.53 6.64 -6.41
N SER A 84 -1.58 5.37 -5.97
CA SER A 84 -1.40 4.24 -6.88
C SER A 84 -2.14 3.00 -6.39
N VAL A 85 -2.51 2.15 -7.35
CA VAL A 85 -3.01 0.79 -7.10
C VAL A 85 -2.28 -0.16 -8.03
N GLY A 86 -1.88 -1.32 -7.51
CA GLY A 86 -1.24 -2.37 -8.29
C GLY A 86 -1.36 -3.71 -7.59
N THR A 87 -1.19 -4.78 -8.34
CA THR A 87 -1.27 -6.15 -7.83
C THR A 87 0.11 -6.78 -7.78
N PHE A 88 0.36 -7.55 -6.73
CA PHE A 88 1.61 -8.27 -6.52
C PHE A 88 1.34 -9.77 -6.35
N LYS A 89 2.31 -10.57 -6.79
CA LYS A 89 2.40 -12.00 -6.55
C LYS A 89 3.83 -12.36 -6.23
N ASP A 90 4.05 -13.00 -5.09
CA ASP A 90 5.39 -13.35 -4.60
C ASP A 90 6.39 -12.17 -4.60
N GLY A 91 5.90 -10.95 -4.32
CA GLY A 91 6.68 -9.71 -4.30
C GLY A 91 6.90 -9.06 -5.65
N LYS A 92 6.43 -9.64 -6.75
CA LYS A 92 6.55 -9.08 -8.10
C LYS A 92 5.25 -8.44 -8.56
N ARG A 93 5.33 -7.29 -9.24
CA ARG A 93 4.15 -6.66 -9.85
C ARG A 93 3.59 -7.54 -10.97
N ILE A 94 2.25 -7.68 -10.96
CA ILE A 94 1.48 -8.37 -12.00
C ILE A 94 0.22 -7.59 -12.33
N GLY A 95 -0.36 -7.86 -13.51
CA GLY A 95 -1.65 -7.28 -13.90
C GLY A 95 -1.61 -5.76 -14.04
N LYS A 96 -2.80 -5.16 -13.95
CA LYS A 96 -2.95 -3.71 -14.13
C LYS A 96 -2.32 -2.93 -12.97
N ALA A 97 -1.67 -1.82 -13.31
CA ALA A 97 -1.24 -0.80 -12.37
C ALA A 97 -1.73 0.57 -12.83
N THR A 98 -2.15 1.38 -11.88
CA THR A 98 -2.66 2.73 -12.14
C THR A 98 -2.03 3.70 -11.13
N VAL A 99 -1.57 4.85 -11.61
CA VAL A 99 -0.98 5.91 -10.79
C VAL A 99 -1.67 7.22 -11.12
N TRP A 100 -2.00 7.98 -10.08
CA TRP A 100 -2.63 9.30 -10.16
C TRP A 100 -1.69 10.40 -9.72
N GLN A 101 -1.97 11.60 -10.17
CA GLN A 101 -1.34 12.85 -9.76
C GLN A 101 -2.04 13.43 -8.53
N GLU A 102 -1.41 14.37 -7.84
CA GLU A 102 -2.02 15.03 -6.68
C GLU A 102 -3.30 15.80 -7.03
N ASN A 103 -3.46 16.25 -8.27
CA ASN A 103 -4.69 16.90 -8.74
C ASN A 103 -5.84 15.91 -9.02
N GLY A 104 -5.61 14.59 -8.88
CA GLY A 104 -6.57 13.52 -9.11
C GLY A 104 -6.62 12.97 -10.54
N ASN A 105 -5.93 13.59 -11.50
CA ASN A 105 -5.83 13.07 -12.84
C ASN A 105 -4.91 11.85 -12.91
N LEU A 106 -5.10 10.99 -13.92
CA LEU A 106 -4.17 9.89 -14.17
C LEU A 106 -2.78 10.45 -14.49
N LEU A 107 -1.75 9.79 -13.98
CA LEU A 107 -0.36 10.00 -14.38
C LEU A 107 0.05 8.96 -15.42
N HIS A 108 -0.16 7.70 -15.11
CA HIS A 108 0.03 6.59 -16.05
C HIS A 108 -0.73 5.34 -15.63
N GLU A 109 -0.98 4.47 -16.58
CA GLU A 109 -1.53 3.14 -16.37
C GLU A 109 -0.95 2.14 -17.36
N GLY A 110 -0.93 0.88 -16.99
CA GLY A 110 -0.45 -0.19 -17.86
C GLY A 110 -0.48 -1.54 -17.14
N PHE A 111 0.27 -2.50 -17.68
CA PHE A 111 0.26 -3.86 -17.18
C PHE A 111 1.67 -4.35 -16.87
N TYR A 112 1.77 -5.18 -15.82
CA TYR A 112 2.98 -5.88 -15.42
C TYR A 112 2.82 -7.40 -15.58
N LYS A 113 3.93 -8.06 -15.94
CA LYS A 113 4.09 -9.51 -15.90
C LYS A 113 5.46 -9.80 -15.26
N GLU A 114 5.46 -10.52 -14.15
CA GLU A 114 6.69 -10.87 -13.41
C GLU A 114 7.60 -9.64 -13.10
N GLY A 115 7.00 -8.49 -12.76
CA GLY A 115 7.69 -7.25 -12.44
C GLY A 115 8.14 -6.41 -13.64
N ARG A 116 7.90 -6.84 -14.89
CA ARG A 116 8.24 -6.11 -16.12
C ARG A 116 7.01 -5.47 -16.75
N HIS A 117 7.18 -4.32 -17.41
CA HIS A 117 6.12 -3.71 -18.22
C HIS A 117 5.78 -4.64 -19.39
N VAL A 118 4.47 -4.79 -19.66
CA VAL A 118 3.95 -5.52 -20.82
C VAL A 118 2.76 -4.78 -21.43
N GLY A 119 2.49 -5.05 -22.69
CA GLY A 119 1.38 -4.44 -23.42
C GLY A 119 1.49 -2.92 -23.48
N LYS A 120 0.34 -2.29 -23.65
CA LYS A 120 0.26 -0.85 -23.84
C LYS A 120 0.26 -0.10 -22.53
N TRP A 121 1.18 0.87 -22.41
CA TRP A 121 1.28 1.82 -21.31
C TRP A 121 0.88 3.19 -21.78
N LYS A 122 0.01 3.86 -21.02
CA LYS A 122 -0.50 5.20 -21.30
C LYS A 122 0.02 6.18 -20.26
N TYR A 123 0.45 7.35 -20.71
CA TYR A 123 0.98 8.44 -19.90
C TYR A 123 0.18 9.71 -20.16
N TYR A 124 -0.12 10.46 -19.12
CA TYR A 124 -1.00 11.62 -19.16
C TYR A 124 -0.29 12.84 -18.59
N ASP A 125 -0.63 14.03 -19.10
CA ASP A 125 -0.16 15.30 -18.54
C ASP A 125 -0.95 15.72 -17.28
N GLU A 126 -0.62 16.90 -16.74
CA GLU A 126 -1.29 17.44 -15.55
C GLU A 126 -2.78 17.73 -15.79
N GLN A 127 -3.21 17.94 -17.00
CA GLN A 127 -4.60 18.16 -17.41
C GLN A 127 -5.36 16.83 -17.62
N GLY A 128 -4.67 15.68 -17.53
CA GLY A 128 -5.25 14.36 -17.79
C GLY A 128 -5.34 14.01 -19.27
N ILE A 129 -4.63 14.74 -20.14
CA ILE A 129 -4.58 14.48 -21.58
C ILE A 129 -3.53 13.40 -21.86
N LEU A 130 -3.89 12.41 -22.67
CA LEU A 130 -2.95 11.37 -23.11
C LEU A 130 -1.84 11.98 -23.96
N ILE A 131 -0.60 11.91 -23.48
CA ILE A 131 0.59 12.48 -24.16
C ILE A 131 1.50 11.42 -24.75
N LYS A 132 1.40 10.17 -24.30
CA LYS A 132 2.28 9.09 -24.77
C LYS A 132 1.63 7.72 -24.57
N GLU A 133 1.76 6.88 -25.57
CA GLU A 133 1.49 5.45 -25.49
C GLU A 133 2.76 4.66 -25.88
N VAL A 134 3.13 3.65 -25.11
CA VAL A 134 4.28 2.77 -25.39
C VAL A 134 3.77 1.34 -25.36
N ASP A 135 4.05 0.57 -26.38
CA ASP A 135 3.79 -0.87 -26.39
C ASP A 135 5.07 -1.63 -26.05
N TYR A 136 5.05 -2.33 -24.93
CA TYR A 136 6.16 -3.16 -24.45
C TYR A 136 6.07 -4.62 -24.92
N GLY A 137 5.06 -4.94 -25.75
CA GLY A 137 4.82 -6.32 -26.20
C GLY A 137 4.33 -7.24 -25.09
N GLU A 138 4.35 -8.56 -25.36
CA GLU A 138 3.79 -9.55 -24.43
C GLU A 138 4.71 -9.97 -23.28
N GLY A 139 5.93 -9.43 -23.21
CA GLY A 139 6.92 -9.72 -22.18
C GLY A 139 7.38 -11.18 -22.23
N GLU A 140 8.22 -11.47 -23.20
CA GLU A 140 8.95 -12.74 -23.29
C GLU A 140 9.92 -12.96 -22.13
#